data_c5f666bf27867715b385a3a82a57df21
#
_entry.id   c5f666bf27867715b385a3a82a57df21
#
_cell.length_a   1.000
_cell.length_b   1.000
_cell.length_c   1.000
_cell.angle_alpha   90.00
_cell.angle_beta   90.00
_cell.angle_gamma   90.00
#
_symmetry.space_group_name_H-M   'P 1'
#
loop_
_entity.id
_entity.type
_entity.pdbx_description
1 polymer ?
#
loop_
_entity_poly.entity_id
_entity_poly.type
_entity_poly.pdbx_seq_one_letter_code
_entity_poly.pdbx_strand_id
1 'polypeptide(L)'
;MKKSLFFILLFVSSVSFAQVSVFTKYSDGKIIPCGTIFGTKPINDKVSFTYFALVQEKWAETMLGVAYSPVKWAQIGLNCGFEQNPALFRVGGSIWLGKGKASFLTLLEKGDGTDNYWYKCTVAYKATNSLSLGIRAWRFNGLGPLVEYKVMDFKFWVMPAYEFENNNSNIIIGLDIKI
;
A
#
# COMPACT_ATOMS: atom_id res chain seq x y z
N MET A 1 -14.46 6.97 26.14
CA MET A 1 -13.52 7.37 25.09
C MET A 1 -12.03 7.30 25.45
N LYS A 2 -11.58 7.69 26.67
CA LYS A 2 -10.13 7.65 27.03
C LYS A 2 -9.51 6.21 27.08
N LYS A 3 -10.28 5.18 27.42
CA LYS A 3 -9.78 3.79 27.49
C LYS A 3 -9.51 3.17 26.12
N SER A 4 -10.30 3.51 25.10
CA SER A 4 -10.12 2.98 23.73
C SER A 4 -8.85 3.52 23.06
N LEU A 5 -8.49 4.79 23.33
CA LEU A 5 -7.27 5.39 22.82
C LEU A 5 -6.01 4.74 23.41
N PHE A 6 -6.05 4.34 24.67
CA PHE A 6 -4.95 3.66 25.36
C PHE A 6 -4.70 2.25 24.79
N PHE A 7 -5.77 1.51 24.44
CA PHE A 7 -5.65 0.22 23.78
C PHE A 7 -5.05 0.31 22.37
N ILE A 8 -5.43 1.33 21.60
CA ILE A 8 -4.86 1.57 20.26
C ILE A 8 -3.35 1.90 20.38
N LEU A 9 -2.95 2.74 21.35
CA LEU A 9 -1.54 3.06 21.60
C LEU A 9 -0.72 1.85 22.06
N LEU A 10 -1.27 0.97 22.90
CA LEU A 10 -0.61 -0.28 23.32
C LEU A 10 -0.44 -1.26 22.16
N PHE A 11 -1.38 -1.30 21.20
CA PHE A 11 -1.27 -2.17 20.03
C PHE A 11 -0.16 -1.69 19.08
N VAL A 12 0.00 -0.38 18.92
CA VAL A 12 1.04 0.21 18.06
C VAL A 12 2.44 0.00 18.64
N SER A 13 2.61 0.02 19.95
CA SER A 13 3.92 -0.17 20.62
C SER A 13 4.50 -1.60 20.50
N SER A 14 3.72 -2.57 20.05
CA SER A 14 4.16 -3.97 19.90
C SER A 14 4.34 -4.41 18.44
N VAL A 15 4.38 -3.46 17.49
CA VAL A 15 4.51 -3.75 16.06
C VAL A 15 5.98 -3.95 15.70
N SER A 16 6.29 -5.05 15.04
CA SER A 16 7.66 -5.35 14.62
C SER A 16 8.06 -4.69 13.30
N PHE A 17 7.10 -4.19 12.55
CA PHE A 17 7.32 -3.42 11.31
C PHE A 17 6.10 -2.56 11.02
N ALA A 18 6.33 -1.26 10.82
CA ALA A 18 5.34 -0.35 10.29
C ALA A 18 5.96 0.55 9.22
N GLN A 19 5.14 0.95 8.26
CA GLN A 19 5.48 1.91 7.22
C GLN A 19 4.38 2.96 7.15
N VAL A 20 4.76 4.21 7.21
CA VAL A 20 3.90 5.34 6.87
C VAL A 20 4.27 5.81 5.47
N SER A 21 3.27 6.00 4.61
CA SER A 21 3.47 6.57 3.29
C SER A 21 2.65 7.83 3.14
N VAL A 22 3.27 8.90 2.69
CA VAL A 22 2.60 10.13 2.30
C VAL A 22 2.90 10.36 0.83
N PHE A 23 1.89 10.55 0.02
CA PHE A 23 2.08 10.82 -1.38
C PHE A 23 1.05 11.81 -1.91
N THR A 24 1.34 12.40 -3.05
CA THR A 24 0.42 13.28 -3.75
C THR A 24 0.34 12.89 -5.22
N LYS A 25 -0.87 12.93 -5.76
CA LYS A 25 -1.14 12.82 -7.18
C LYS A 25 -1.42 14.23 -7.73
N TYR A 26 -0.68 14.61 -8.77
CA TYR A 26 -1.01 15.75 -9.60
C TYR A 26 -1.77 15.23 -10.85
N SER A 27 -2.98 15.72 -11.03
CA SER A 27 -3.92 15.27 -12.07
C SER A 27 -4.86 16.43 -12.42
N ASP A 28 -5.02 16.78 -13.69
CA ASP A 28 -5.91 17.85 -14.18
C ASP A 28 -5.76 19.19 -13.43
N GLY A 29 -4.54 19.59 -13.16
CA GLY A 29 -4.26 20.84 -12.45
C GLY A 29 -4.55 20.79 -10.94
N LYS A 30 -4.90 19.62 -10.38
CA LYS A 30 -5.21 19.43 -8.97
C LYS A 30 -4.14 18.60 -8.26
N ILE A 31 -3.88 18.94 -7.02
CA ILE A 31 -3.02 18.18 -6.12
C ILE A 31 -3.93 17.40 -5.16
N ILE A 32 -3.79 16.09 -5.14
CA ILE A 32 -4.59 15.17 -4.32
C ILE A 32 -3.65 14.47 -3.33
N PRO A 33 -3.60 14.93 -2.07
CA PRO A 33 -2.77 14.30 -1.04
C PRO A 33 -3.39 13.01 -0.53
N CYS A 34 -2.54 12.05 -0.15
CA CYS A 34 -2.93 10.79 0.44
C CYS A 34 -1.93 10.37 1.52
N GLY A 35 -2.43 9.86 2.62
CA GLY A 35 -1.65 9.25 3.69
C GLY A 35 -2.05 7.80 3.91
N THR A 36 -1.08 6.92 4.09
CA THR A 36 -1.34 5.52 4.44
C THR A 36 -0.44 5.06 5.57
N ILE A 37 -0.93 4.12 6.36
CA ILE A 37 -0.13 3.35 7.30
C ILE A 37 -0.35 1.87 7.02
N PHE A 38 0.74 1.12 6.93
CA PHE A 38 0.73 -0.33 6.83
C PHE A 38 1.65 -0.92 7.87
N GLY A 39 1.24 -2.00 8.51
CA GLY A 39 2.12 -2.69 9.43
C GLY A 39 1.85 -4.19 9.53
N THR A 40 2.85 -4.88 10.05
CA THR A 40 2.79 -6.33 10.26
C THR A 40 3.31 -6.67 11.65
N LYS A 41 2.68 -7.67 12.29
CA LYS A 41 3.12 -8.28 13.54
C LYS A 41 3.24 -9.79 13.36
N PRO A 42 4.43 -10.39 13.46
CA PRO A 42 4.59 -11.83 13.40
C PRO A 42 3.77 -12.53 14.50
N ILE A 43 3.03 -13.57 14.12
CA ILE A 43 2.37 -14.52 15.02
C ILE A 43 3.30 -15.73 15.23
N ASN A 44 3.93 -16.17 14.13
CA ASN A 44 4.96 -17.20 14.10
C ASN A 44 5.85 -16.99 12.86
N ASP A 45 6.77 -17.92 12.60
CA ASP A 45 7.75 -17.84 11.50
C ASP A 45 7.12 -17.72 10.10
N LYS A 46 5.86 -18.10 9.94
CA LYS A 46 5.17 -18.13 8.65
C LYS A 46 3.93 -17.24 8.58
N VAL A 47 3.37 -16.87 9.72
CA VAL A 47 2.10 -16.14 9.79
C VAL A 47 2.31 -14.80 10.48
N SER A 48 1.78 -13.75 9.89
CA SER A 48 1.76 -12.42 10.47
C SER A 48 0.34 -11.85 10.46
N PHE A 49 0.00 -11.11 11.50
CA PHE A 49 -1.13 -10.19 11.48
C PHE A 49 -0.75 -8.95 10.68
N THR A 50 -1.68 -8.41 9.89
CA THR A 50 -1.48 -7.21 9.08
C THR A 50 -2.55 -6.17 9.38
N TYR A 51 -2.19 -4.90 9.28
CA TYR A 51 -3.14 -3.80 9.34
C TYR A 51 -2.77 -2.75 8.30
N PHE A 52 -3.81 -2.08 7.80
CA PHE A 52 -3.69 -1.00 6.82
C PHE A 52 -4.74 0.07 7.11
N ALA A 53 -4.36 1.33 6.93
CA ALA A 53 -5.30 2.44 6.87
C ALA A 53 -4.86 3.42 5.79
N LEU A 54 -5.83 4.03 5.13
CA LEU A 54 -5.65 5.06 4.11
C LEU A 54 -6.59 6.21 4.37
N VAL A 55 -6.09 7.43 4.18
CA VAL A 55 -6.87 8.66 4.22
C VAL A 55 -6.50 9.53 3.02
N GLN A 56 -7.50 9.94 2.29
CA GLN A 56 -7.44 10.89 1.18
C GLN A 56 -8.60 11.88 1.32
N GLU A 57 -8.63 12.97 0.56
CA GLU A 57 -9.63 14.05 0.68
C GLU A 57 -11.08 13.55 0.75
N LYS A 58 -11.44 12.56 -0.07
CA LYS A 58 -12.82 12.02 -0.18
C LYS A 58 -12.91 10.51 0.04
N TRP A 59 -11.85 9.92 0.59
CA TRP A 59 -11.78 8.48 0.77
C TRP A 59 -10.98 8.12 2.01
N ALA A 60 -11.53 7.26 2.81
CA ALA A 60 -10.81 6.63 3.91
C ALA A 60 -11.15 5.15 3.98
N GLU A 61 -10.17 4.33 4.32
CA GLU A 61 -10.38 2.90 4.52
C GLU A 61 -9.44 2.36 5.62
N THR A 62 -9.84 1.27 6.23
CA THR A 62 -9.02 0.52 7.17
C THR A 62 -9.24 -0.96 6.97
N MET A 63 -8.16 -1.73 7.01
CA MET A 63 -8.20 -3.18 6.81
C MET A 63 -7.34 -3.89 7.84
N LEU A 64 -7.81 -5.04 8.28
CA LEU A 64 -7.08 -5.98 9.13
C LEU A 64 -6.98 -7.31 8.40
N GLY A 65 -5.90 -8.04 8.61
CA GLY A 65 -5.70 -9.27 7.87
C GLY A 65 -4.63 -10.17 8.43
N VAL A 66 -4.36 -11.20 7.67
CA VAL A 66 -3.28 -12.15 7.92
C VAL A 66 -2.45 -12.34 6.66
N ALA A 67 -1.16 -12.49 6.84
CA ALA A 67 -0.23 -12.84 5.77
C ALA A 67 0.43 -14.17 6.09
N TYR A 68 0.54 -15.03 5.10
CA TYR A 68 1.21 -16.33 5.16
C TYR A 68 2.42 -16.35 4.23
N SER A 69 3.58 -16.67 4.79
CA SER A 69 4.86 -16.77 4.06
C SER A 69 5.30 -18.25 4.03
N PRO A 70 4.89 -19.03 3.03
CA PRO A 70 5.31 -20.44 2.91
C PRO A 70 6.83 -20.58 2.79
N VAL A 71 7.45 -19.62 2.14
CA VAL A 71 8.90 -19.50 1.95
C VAL A 71 9.34 -18.03 2.06
N LYS A 72 10.63 -17.78 2.29
CA LYS A 72 11.17 -16.42 2.52
C LYS A 72 10.98 -15.44 1.33
N TRP A 73 10.74 -15.96 0.15
CA TRP A 73 10.58 -15.17 -1.08
C TRP A 73 9.14 -15.06 -1.58
N ALA A 74 8.16 -15.62 -0.85
CA ALA A 74 6.74 -15.55 -1.22
C ALA A 74 5.86 -15.31 0.01
N GLN A 75 4.91 -14.40 -0.13
CA GLN A 75 3.89 -14.10 0.87
C GLN A 75 2.53 -13.94 0.18
N ILE A 76 1.49 -14.46 0.80
CA ILE A 76 0.08 -14.30 0.42
C ILE A 76 -0.65 -13.68 1.59
N GLY A 77 -1.41 -12.62 1.37
CA GLY A 77 -2.21 -11.95 2.38
C GLY A 77 -3.70 -11.97 2.05
N LEU A 78 -4.50 -12.05 3.09
CA LEU A 78 -5.95 -11.85 3.04
C LEU A 78 -6.33 -10.84 4.09
N ASN A 79 -7.20 -9.92 3.75
CA ASN A 79 -7.66 -8.85 4.62
C ASN A 79 -9.13 -8.52 4.40
N CYS A 80 -9.73 -7.92 5.42
CA CYS A 80 -11.07 -7.35 5.35
C CYS A 80 -11.12 -6.09 6.20
N GLY A 81 -12.08 -5.24 5.92
CA GLY A 81 -12.20 -3.97 6.63
C GLY A 81 -13.38 -3.14 6.16
N PHE A 82 -13.23 -1.85 6.35
CA PHE A 82 -14.28 -0.88 6.10
C PHE A 82 -13.74 0.30 5.30
N GLU A 83 -14.61 0.88 4.49
CA GLU A 83 -14.36 2.08 3.72
C GLU A 83 -15.37 3.19 4.03
N GLN A 84 -15.01 4.41 3.75
CA GLN A 84 -15.88 5.59 3.88
C GLN A 84 -16.86 5.63 2.68
N ASN A 85 -17.83 4.71 2.66
CA ASN A 85 -18.88 4.65 1.66
C ASN A 85 -20.14 4.08 2.32
N PRO A 86 -21.36 4.35 1.82
CA PRO A 86 -22.59 3.69 2.30
C PRO A 86 -22.52 2.16 2.35
N ALA A 87 -21.71 1.55 1.51
CA ALA A 87 -21.52 0.10 1.44
C ALA A 87 -20.24 -0.35 2.18
N LEU A 88 -20.12 -0.06 3.37
CA LEU A 88 -19.02 -0.10 4.34
C LEU A 88 -17.98 -1.24 4.28
N PHE A 89 -18.29 -2.41 3.77
CA PHE A 89 -17.43 -3.60 3.88
C PHE A 89 -16.53 -3.77 2.66
N ARG A 90 -15.24 -4.13 2.92
CA ARG A 90 -14.23 -4.35 1.90
C ARG A 90 -13.40 -5.58 2.21
N VAL A 91 -13.10 -6.38 1.21
CA VAL A 91 -12.20 -7.53 1.30
C VAL A 91 -11.03 -7.34 0.34
N GLY A 92 -9.88 -7.89 0.69
CA GLY A 92 -8.71 -7.80 -0.15
C GLY A 92 -7.79 -8.99 -0.05
N GLY A 93 -6.91 -9.08 -1.02
CA GLY A 93 -5.83 -10.06 -1.06
C GLY A 93 -4.54 -9.44 -1.58
N SER A 94 -3.43 -10.04 -1.22
CA SER A 94 -2.11 -9.64 -1.67
C SER A 94 -1.23 -10.83 -2.00
N ILE A 95 -0.34 -10.66 -2.97
CA ILE A 95 0.74 -11.59 -3.27
C ILE A 95 2.01 -10.76 -3.37
N TRP A 96 3.02 -11.14 -2.60
CA TRP A 96 4.37 -10.62 -2.74
C TRP A 96 5.32 -11.76 -3.10
N LEU A 97 6.15 -11.53 -4.10
CA LEU A 97 7.23 -12.42 -4.51
C LEU A 97 8.52 -11.60 -4.59
N GLY A 98 9.61 -12.11 -4.00
CA GLY A 98 10.90 -11.41 -4.04
C GLY A 98 12.07 -12.38 -4.06
N LYS A 99 12.87 -12.36 -5.13
CA LYS A 99 14.07 -13.20 -5.26
C LYS A 99 15.23 -12.38 -5.81
N GLY A 100 16.33 -12.36 -5.07
CA GLY A 100 17.51 -11.59 -5.45
C GLY A 100 17.21 -10.08 -5.48
N LYS A 101 17.32 -9.48 -6.66
CA LYS A 101 17.07 -8.04 -6.87
C LYS A 101 15.66 -7.73 -7.40
N ALA A 102 14.90 -8.74 -7.81
CA ALA A 102 13.57 -8.58 -8.38
C ALA A 102 12.48 -8.81 -7.34
N SER A 103 11.42 -8.03 -7.41
CA SER A 103 10.21 -8.21 -6.61
C SER A 103 8.95 -7.93 -7.42
N PHE A 104 7.89 -8.60 -7.03
CA PHE A 104 6.53 -8.41 -7.52
C PHE A 104 5.60 -8.27 -6.32
N LEU A 105 4.71 -7.29 -6.37
CA LEU A 105 3.64 -7.10 -5.40
C LEU A 105 2.35 -6.84 -6.15
N THR A 106 1.31 -7.58 -5.81
CA THR A 106 -0.05 -7.24 -6.21
C THR A 106 -0.96 -7.15 -5.00
N LEU A 107 -1.82 -6.16 -5.02
CA LEU A 107 -2.90 -5.92 -4.07
C LEU A 107 -4.19 -5.86 -4.87
N LEU A 108 -5.20 -6.57 -4.43
CA LEU A 108 -6.52 -6.61 -5.03
C LEU A 108 -7.55 -6.41 -3.93
N GLU A 109 -8.52 -5.55 -4.15
CA GLU A 109 -9.55 -5.26 -3.18
C GLU A 109 -10.92 -5.17 -3.87
N LYS A 110 -11.96 -5.55 -3.14
CA LYS A 110 -13.35 -5.48 -3.57
C LYS A 110 -14.21 -5.00 -2.41
N GLY A 111 -14.88 -3.89 -2.61
CA GLY A 111 -15.98 -3.42 -1.75
C GLY A 111 -17.33 -3.78 -2.34
N ASP A 112 -18.40 -3.42 -1.65
CA ASP A 112 -19.75 -3.58 -2.13
C ASP A 112 -20.04 -2.70 -3.36
N GLY A 113 -20.95 -3.14 -4.22
CA GLY A 113 -21.28 -2.46 -5.48
C GLY A 113 -20.53 -3.02 -6.69
N THR A 114 -21.01 -2.65 -7.88
CA THR A 114 -20.59 -3.29 -9.14
C THR A 114 -19.17 -2.89 -9.55
N ASP A 115 -18.81 -1.63 -9.39
CA ASP A 115 -17.51 -1.06 -9.83
C ASP A 115 -16.58 -0.68 -8.67
N ASN A 116 -16.87 -1.17 -7.46
CA ASN A 116 -16.08 -0.91 -6.27
C ASN A 116 -14.97 -1.94 -6.10
N TYR A 117 -14.01 -1.99 -7.04
CA TYR A 117 -12.79 -2.77 -6.92
C TYR A 117 -11.55 -1.87 -7.04
N TRP A 118 -10.45 -2.32 -6.49
CA TRP A 118 -9.20 -1.61 -6.55
C TRP A 118 -8.04 -2.58 -6.73
N TYR A 119 -7.01 -2.16 -7.45
CA TYR A 119 -5.79 -2.92 -7.60
C TYR A 119 -4.55 -2.04 -7.63
N LYS A 120 -3.45 -2.63 -7.21
CA LYS A 120 -2.11 -2.06 -7.33
C LYS A 120 -1.13 -3.21 -7.59
N CYS A 121 -0.53 -3.23 -8.78
CA CYS A 121 0.49 -4.18 -9.16
C CYS A 121 1.82 -3.46 -9.36
N THR A 122 2.90 -3.98 -8.81
CA THR A 122 4.23 -3.39 -8.92
C THR A 122 5.25 -4.49 -9.24
N VAL A 123 6.03 -4.30 -10.29
CA VAL A 123 7.26 -5.04 -10.54
C VAL A 123 8.41 -4.09 -10.30
N ALA A 124 9.39 -4.48 -9.50
CA ALA A 124 10.54 -3.64 -9.20
C ALA A 124 11.85 -4.43 -9.25
N TYR A 125 12.89 -3.73 -9.65
CA TYR A 125 14.26 -4.26 -9.68
C TYR A 125 15.20 -3.31 -8.91
N LYS A 126 15.90 -3.86 -7.93
CA LYS A 126 16.87 -3.15 -7.12
C LYS A 126 18.18 -2.97 -7.90
N ALA A 127 18.35 -1.85 -8.58
CA ALA A 127 19.52 -1.55 -9.39
C ALA A 127 20.77 -1.39 -8.52
N THR A 128 20.66 -0.63 -7.42
CA THR A 128 21.71 -0.46 -6.39
C THR A 128 21.13 -0.68 -5.00
N ASN A 129 21.92 -0.47 -3.95
CA ASN A 129 21.42 -0.53 -2.56
C ASN A 129 20.40 0.57 -2.24
N SER A 130 20.45 1.69 -2.96
CA SER A 130 19.59 2.85 -2.76
C SER A 130 18.57 3.06 -3.87
N LEU A 131 18.82 2.57 -5.08
CA LEU A 131 17.98 2.83 -6.26
C LEU A 131 17.23 1.57 -6.67
N SER A 132 15.92 1.68 -6.81
CA SER A 132 15.06 0.69 -7.44
C SER A 132 14.32 1.31 -8.62
N LEU A 133 14.16 0.53 -9.69
CA LEU A 133 13.41 0.87 -10.88
C LEU A 133 12.29 -0.13 -11.06
N GLY A 134 11.14 0.31 -11.54
CA GLY A 134 10.00 -0.58 -11.68
C GLY A 134 8.95 -0.07 -12.64
N ILE A 135 7.87 -0.84 -12.69
CA ILE A 135 6.62 -0.45 -13.36
C ILE A 135 5.50 -0.72 -12.36
N ARG A 136 4.55 0.20 -12.31
CA ARG A 136 3.38 0.07 -11.45
C ARG A 136 2.10 0.33 -12.25
N ALA A 137 1.16 -0.59 -12.12
CA ALA A 137 -0.23 -0.40 -12.53
C ALA A 137 -1.07 -0.19 -11.27
N TRP A 138 -1.85 0.88 -11.23
CA TRP A 138 -2.58 1.28 -10.04
C TRP A 138 -3.92 1.90 -10.44
N ARG A 139 -5.04 1.28 -10.09
CA ARG A 139 -6.36 1.79 -10.43
C ARG A 139 -6.55 3.22 -9.94
N PHE A 140 -7.15 4.06 -10.74
CA PHE A 140 -7.36 5.52 -10.55
C PHE A 140 -6.07 6.36 -10.56
N ASN A 141 -4.91 5.74 -10.72
CA ASN A 141 -3.63 6.43 -10.80
C ASN A 141 -2.92 6.19 -12.13
N GLY A 142 -3.18 5.06 -12.77
CA GLY A 142 -2.66 4.70 -14.08
C GLY A 142 -1.54 3.66 -14.07
N LEU A 143 -0.95 3.47 -15.24
CA LEU A 143 0.23 2.64 -15.49
C LEU A 143 1.43 3.54 -15.76
N GLY A 144 2.56 3.28 -15.13
CA GLY A 144 3.77 4.05 -15.39
C GLY A 144 5.05 3.46 -14.81
N PRO A 145 6.21 4.00 -15.24
CA PRO A 145 7.48 3.68 -14.62
C PRO A 145 7.52 4.17 -13.18
N LEU A 146 8.22 3.44 -12.34
CA LEU A 146 8.45 3.74 -10.93
C LEU A 146 9.94 3.88 -10.68
N VAL A 147 10.32 4.98 -10.07
CA VAL A 147 11.68 5.20 -9.58
C VAL A 147 11.60 5.39 -8.07
N GLU A 148 12.37 4.59 -7.33
CA GLU A 148 12.43 4.67 -5.87
C GLU A 148 13.88 4.90 -5.43
N TYR A 149 14.09 5.85 -4.54
CA TYR A 149 15.39 6.14 -3.95
C TYR A 149 15.33 6.08 -2.44
N LYS A 150 16.14 5.19 -1.84
CA LYS A 150 16.16 4.94 -0.40
C LYS A 150 17.36 5.62 0.24
N VAL A 151 17.10 6.39 1.31
CA VAL A 151 18.10 6.97 2.20
C VAL A 151 17.71 6.63 3.63
N MET A 152 18.50 5.83 4.32
CA MET A 152 18.19 5.33 5.68
C MET A 152 16.80 4.66 5.70
N ASP A 153 15.88 5.15 6.54
CA ASP A 153 14.52 4.65 6.69
C ASP A 153 13.50 5.37 5.79
N PHE A 154 13.96 6.33 4.98
CA PHE A 154 13.16 7.08 4.04
C PHE A 154 13.29 6.50 2.63
N LYS A 155 12.17 6.36 1.93
CA LYS A 155 12.14 5.97 0.54
C LYS A 155 11.30 6.96 -0.26
N PHE A 156 11.97 7.79 -1.04
CA PHE A 156 11.36 8.71 -2.00
C PHE A 156 11.00 7.94 -3.27
N TRP A 157 9.86 8.24 -3.86
CA TRP A 157 9.48 7.62 -5.12
C TRP A 157 8.68 8.56 -6.01
N VAL A 158 8.80 8.34 -7.31
CA VAL A 158 8.06 9.06 -8.34
C VAL A 158 7.53 8.09 -9.37
N MET A 159 6.33 8.36 -9.85
CA MET A 159 5.63 7.58 -10.85
C MET A 159 4.87 8.53 -11.80
N PRO A 160 5.45 8.92 -12.94
CA PRO A 160 4.64 9.44 -14.04
C PRO A 160 3.77 8.30 -14.57
N ALA A 161 2.48 8.54 -14.76
CA ALA A 161 1.54 7.49 -15.12
C ALA A 161 0.48 7.99 -16.10
N TYR A 162 -0.06 7.05 -16.89
CA TYR A 162 -1.19 7.28 -17.75
C TYR A 162 -2.38 6.44 -17.30
N GLU A 163 -3.50 7.11 -17.03
CA GLU A 163 -4.76 6.53 -16.59
C GLU A 163 -5.67 6.36 -17.80
N PHE A 164 -5.84 5.11 -18.23
CA PHE A 164 -6.57 4.77 -19.45
C PHE A 164 -8.08 4.98 -19.33
N GLU A 165 -8.65 4.79 -18.12
CA GLU A 165 -10.10 4.91 -17.90
C GLU A 165 -10.58 6.35 -18.12
N ASN A 166 -9.80 7.35 -17.72
CA ASN A 166 -10.13 8.77 -17.83
C ASN A 166 -9.28 9.52 -18.88
N ASN A 167 -8.43 8.80 -19.63
CA ASN A 167 -7.53 9.34 -20.64
C ASN A 167 -6.65 10.49 -20.10
N ASN A 168 -6.07 10.28 -18.91
CA ASN A 168 -5.41 11.32 -18.16
C ASN A 168 -3.95 10.99 -17.82
N SER A 169 -3.09 12.01 -17.84
CA SER A 169 -1.69 11.89 -17.39
C SER A 169 -1.56 12.37 -15.95
N ASN A 170 -0.96 11.54 -15.12
CA ASN A 170 -0.75 11.79 -13.71
C ASN A 170 0.74 11.81 -13.38
N ILE A 171 1.12 12.58 -12.37
CA ILE A 171 2.42 12.46 -11.72
C ILE A 171 2.17 12.19 -10.24
N ILE A 172 2.67 11.08 -9.74
CA ILE A 172 2.55 10.72 -8.33
C ILE A 172 3.93 10.77 -7.71
N ILE A 173 4.05 11.48 -6.59
CA ILE A 173 5.30 11.62 -5.82
C ILE A 173 4.99 11.21 -4.39
N GLY A 174 5.85 10.40 -3.80
CA GLY A 174 5.64 9.95 -2.43
C GLY A 174 6.91 9.72 -1.63
N LEU A 175 6.69 9.60 -0.35
CA LEU A 175 7.66 9.32 0.67
C LEU A 175 7.13 8.19 1.55
N ASP A 176 7.87 7.10 1.64
CA ASP A 176 7.63 6.02 2.59
C ASP A 176 8.64 6.14 3.74
N ILE A 177 8.16 6.02 4.96
CA ILE A 177 8.95 6.07 6.19
C ILE A 177 8.79 4.73 6.90
N LYS A 178 9.88 4.03 7.12
CA LYS A 178 9.90 2.81 7.93
C LYS A 178 10.01 3.21 9.42
N ILE A 179 9.11 2.66 10.24
CA ILE A 179 9.06 2.86 11.70
C ILE A 179 9.33 1.54 12.41
#